data_bddb5dfdc43038bd84f1e2bdc7791df2
#
_entry.id   bddb5dfdc43038bd84f1e2bdc7791df2
#
_cell.length_a   1.000
_cell.length_b   1.000
_cell.length_c   1.000
_cell.angle_alpha   90.00
_cell.angle_beta   90.00
_cell.angle_gamma   90.00
#
_symmetry.space_group_name_H-M   'P 1'
#
loop_
_entity.id
_entity.type
_entity.pdbx_description
1 polymer ?
#
loop_
_entity_poly.entity_id
_entity_poly.type
_entity_poly.pdbx_seq_one_letter_code
_entity_poly.pdbx_strand_id
1 'polypeptide(L)'
;MRLRHKPWALDYMKEQSSIYIADPSALKGNWSNEFKNENPIYIEVGSGKGAFITGMAKQYPEVNFIAIELFESVAVAIVQKMVEEPLANVRVLTVDAKDLRDFFEKGEVARVYLNFSDPWPKSRHAKRRLTYKTFLATYEDILPEKGQIHFKTDNRKLFESSLMTMSAYGMTFDWMSLDLHANEPENNIRTEYEERFSALGQPIYRMEATYTK
;
A
#
# COMPACT_ATOMS: atom_id res chain seq x y z
N MET A 1 -9.73 -16.88 -1.87
CA MET A 1 -11.18 -16.56 -1.68
C MET A 1 -11.70 -15.93 -2.97
N ARG A 2 -12.87 -16.37 -3.51
CA ARG A 2 -13.43 -15.77 -4.74
C ARG A 2 -14.01 -14.41 -4.38
N LEU A 3 -13.54 -13.35 -5.00
CA LEU A 3 -14.04 -11.99 -4.83
C LEU A 3 -15.53 -11.97 -5.26
N ARG A 4 -16.41 -11.52 -4.33
CA ARG A 4 -17.83 -11.35 -4.65
C ARG A 4 -18.01 -9.98 -5.29
N HIS A 5 -18.47 -9.97 -6.55
CA HIS A 5 -18.75 -8.73 -7.25
C HIS A 5 -19.89 -7.96 -6.57
N LYS A 6 -19.69 -6.64 -6.39
CA LYS A 6 -20.67 -5.68 -5.85
C LYS A 6 -20.95 -4.61 -6.89
N PRO A 7 -21.99 -4.76 -7.73
CA PRO A 7 -22.25 -3.82 -8.85
C PRO A 7 -22.45 -2.36 -8.41
N TRP A 8 -22.94 -2.14 -7.22
CA TRP A 8 -23.22 -0.84 -6.63
C TRP A 8 -21.97 -0.11 -6.07
N ALA A 9 -20.84 -0.80 -5.95
CA ALA A 9 -19.67 -0.29 -5.22
C ALA A 9 -19.11 0.99 -5.83
N LEU A 10 -18.96 1.04 -7.16
CA LEU A 10 -18.40 2.20 -7.84
C LEU A 10 -19.30 3.44 -7.70
N ASP A 11 -20.61 3.27 -7.91
CA ASP A 11 -21.55 4.37 -7.80
C ASP A 11 -21.58 4.93 -6.38
N TYR A 12 -21.65 4.05 -5.37
CA TYR A 12 -21.56 4.46 -3.97
C TYR A 12 -20.27 5.25 -3.66
N MET A 13 -19.12 4.77 -4.15
CA MET A 13 -17.85 5.46 -3.91
C MET A 13 -17.81 6.83 -4.59
N LYS A 14 -18.36 6.97 -5.81
CA LYS A 14 -18.43 8.26 -6.51
C LYS A 14 -19.27 9.31 -5.78
N GLU A 15 -20.29 8.88 -5.03
CA GLU A 15 -21.07 9.76 -4.16
C GLU A 15 -20.25 10.32 -2.98
N GLN A 16 -19.15 9.65 -2.62
CA GLN A 16 -18.23 10.00 -1.52
C GLN A 16 -16.97 10.69 -2.05
N SER A 17 -17.10 11.74 -2.85
CA SER A 17 -16.00 12.41 -3.57
C SER A 17 -14.94 13.05 -2.68
N SER A 18 -15.21 13.29 -1.41
CA SER A 18 -14.21 13.73 -0.43
C SER A 18 -13.27 12.60 0.05
N ILE A 19 -13.61 11.34 -0.25
CA ILE A 19 -12.87 10.15 0.15
C ILE A 19 -12.33 9.43 -1.09
N TYR A 20 -13.20 9.21 -2.09
CA TYR A 20 -12.88 8.47 -3.30
C TYR A 20 -12.54 9.41 -4.45
N ILE A 21 -11.34 9.27 -4.98
CA ILE A 21 -10.86 10.04 -6.12
C ILE A 21 -11.09 9.24 -7.41
N ALA A 22 -12.06 9.68 -8.21
CA ALA A 22 -12.46 8.98 -9.42
C ALA A 22 -11.46 9.18 -10.58
N ASP A 23 -10.80 10.34 -10.66
CA ASP A 23 -9.77 10.65 -11.64
C ASP A 23 -8.50 11.16 -10.95
N PRO A 24 -7.63 10.24 -10.45
CA PRO A 24 -6.40 10.63 -9.78
C PRO A 24 -5.34 11.21 -10.74
N SER A 25 -5.45 11.00 -12.06
CA SER A 25 -4.51 11.55 -13.02
C SER A 25 -4.54 13.08 -13.07
N ALA A 26 -5.70 13.67 -12.81
CA ALA A 26 -5.87 15.11 -12.71
C ALA A 26 -5.17 15.73 -11.48
N LEU A 27 -4.81 14.93 -10.49
CA LEU A 27 -4.16 15.36 -9.24
C LEU A 27 -2.64 15.19 -9.25
N LYS A 28 -2.07 14.62 -10.30
CA LYS A 28 -0.62 14.45 -10.43
C LYS A 28 0.10 15.78 -10.23
N GLY A 29 1.05 15.82 -9.27
CA GLY A 29 1.77 17.03 -8.88
C GLY A 29 0.94 18.04 -8.06
N ASN A 30 -0.28 17.69 -7.67
CA ASN A 30 -1.21 18.58 -6.96
C ASN A 30 -1.92 17.93 -5.78
N TRP A 31 -1.40 16.82 -5.25
CA TRP A 31 -2.00 16.12 -4.12
C TRP A 31 -2.08 16.95 -2.85
N SER A 32 -1.13 17.89 -2.63
CA SER A 32 -1.18 18.83 -1.50
C SER A 32 -2.44 19.71 -1.54
N ASN A 33 -2.87 20.13 -2.73
CA ASN A 33 -4.12 20.88 -2.91
C ASN A 33 -5.35 20.04 -2.56
N GLU A 34 -5.36 18.76 -2.92
CA GLU A 34 -6.46 17.84 -2.57
C GLU A 34 -6.55 17.62 -1.06
N PHE A 35 -5.43 17.42 -0.38
CA PHE A 35 -5.37 17.27 1.08
C PHE A 35 -5.44 18.62 1.83
N LYS A 36 -5.26 19.75 1.13
CA LYS A 36 -5.21 21.12 1.69
C LYS A 36 -4.10 21.28 2.74
N ASN A 37 -3.00 20.58 2.58
CA ASN A 37 -1.81 20.64 3.43
C ASN A 37 -0.59 20.10 2.69
N GLU A 38 0.61 20.33 3.25
CA GLU A 38 1.90 19.87 2.73
C GLU A 38 2.46 18.64 3.49
N ASN A 39 1.62 17.89 4.16
CA ASN A 39 2.03 16.70 4.88
C ASN A 39 2.57 15.62 3.90
N PRO A 40 3.55 14.81 4.31
CA PRO A 40 4.08 13.74 3.48
C PRO A 40 2.97 12.74 3.09
N ILE A 41 3.04 12.24 1.87
CA ILE A 41 2.06 11.28 1.36
C ILE A 41 2.64 9.87 1.44
N TYR A 42 1.96 8.97 2.14
CA TYR A 42 2.26 7.55 2.16
C TYR A 42 1.17 6.78 1.40
N ILE A 43 1.57 5.82 0.58
CA ILE A 43 0.63 5.01 -0.17
C ILE A 43 0.68 3.54 0.26
N GLU A 44 -0.46 2.86 0.27
CA GLU A 44 -0.54 1.42 0.38
C GLU A 44 -1.07 0.84 -0.94
N VAL A 45 -0.28 -0.04 -1.57
CA VAL A 45 -0.66 -0.69 -2.82
C VAL A 45 -1.23 -2.08 -2.51
N GLY A 46 -2.51 -2.26 -2.87
CA GLY A 46 -3.29 -3.44 -2.48
C GLY A 46 -3.89 -3.29 -1.09
N SER A 47 -4.55 -2.17 -0.80
CA SER A 47 -5.03 -1.81 0.55
C SER A 47 -6.16 -2.72 1.08
N GLY A 48 -6.71 -3.59 0.25
CA GLY A 48 -7.75 -4.51 0.66
C GLY A 48 -8.98 -3.81 1.25
N LYS A 49 -9.33 -4.15 2.50
CA LYS A 49 -10.45 -3.52 3.23
C LYS A 49 -10.03 -2.35 4.12
N GLY A 50 -8.74 -1.99 4.11
CA GLY A 50 -8.21 -0.76 4.66
C GLY A 50 -7.91 -0.72 6.16
N ALA A 51 -7.88 -1.84 6.88
CA ALA A 51 -7.56 -1.80 8.33
C ALA A 51 -6.19 -1.19 8.59
N PHE A 52 -5.18 -1.53 7.79
CA PHE A 52 -3.84 -0.98 7.95
C PHE A 52 -3.84 0.53 7.69
N ILE A 53 -4.31 0.97 6.52
CA ILE A 53 -4.19 2.38 6.13
C ILE A 53 -5.04 3.30 7.00
N THR A 54 -6.24 2.86 7.42
CA THR A 54 -7.06 3.64 8.35
C THR A 54 -6.46 3.67 9.76
N GLY A 55 -5.84 2.57 10.21
CA GLY A 55 -5.10 2.53 11.47
C GLY A 55 -3.89 3.46 11.46
N MET A 56 -3.10 3.45 10.37
CA MET A 56 -1.98 4.38 10.18
C MET A 56 -2.45 5.84 10.19
N ALA A 57 -3.53 6.15 9.51
CA ALA A 57 -4.06 7.50 9.42
C ALA A 57 -4.53 8.06 10.78
N LYS A 58 -5.06 7.21 11.64
CA LYS A 58 -5.42 7.57 13.04
C LYS A 58 -4.19 7.82 13.89
N GLN A 59 -3.15 6.99 13.71
CA GLN A 59 -1.93 7.07 14.51
C GLN A 59 -1.04 8.23 14.10
N TYR A 60 -1.07 8.62 12.81
CA TYR A 60 -0.21 9.67 12.22
C TYR A 60 -1.05 10.72 11.50
N PRO A 61 -1.75 11.60 12.24
CA PRO A 61 -2.61 12.63 11.64
C PRO A 61 -1.81 13.66 10.82
N GLU A 62 -0.49 13.77 11.03
CA GLU A 62 0.43 14.62 10.29
C GLU A 62 0.91 14.01 8.97
N VAL A 63 0.40 12.86 8.57
CA VAL A 63 0.71 12.17 7.31
C VAL A 63 -0.56 11.99 6.50
N ASN A 64 -0.49 12.22 5.22
CA ASN A 64 -1.56 11.93 4.26
C ASN A 64 -1.41 10.49 3.76
N PHE A 65 -2.52 9.78 3.64
CA PHE A 65 -2.54 8.38 3.21
C PHE A 65 -3.39 8.19 1.96
N ILE A 66 -2.87 7.42 1.00
CA ILE A 66 -3.63 7.05 -0.19
C ILE A 66 -3.71 5.53 -0.28
N ALA A 67 -4.94 5.02 -0.16
CA ALA A 67 -5.25 3.61 -0.36
C ALA A 67 -5.43 3.30 -1.84
N ILE A 68 -4.62 2.40 -2.40
CA ILE A 68 -4.72 1.96 -3.79
C ILE A 68 -5.18 0.50 -3.80
N GLU A 69 -6.37 0.24 -4.34
CA GLU A 69 -6.94 -1.10 -4.46
C GLU A 69 -7.52 -1.29 -5.87
N LEU A 70 -7.17 -2.37 -6.54
CA LEU A 70 -7.61 -2.62 -7.91
C LEU A 70 -9.12 -2.89 -8.03
N PHE A 71 -9.68 -3.56 -7.03
CA PHE A 71 -11.06 -4.06 -7.08
C PHE A 71 -12.02 -3.17 -6.31
N GLU A 72 -12.92 -2.50 -7.02
CA GLU A 72 -13.97 -1.64 -6.46
C GLU A 72 -14.80 -2.36 -5.38
N SER A 73 -15.14 -3.64 -5.61
CA SER A 73 -15.88 -4.45 -4.65
C SER A 73 -15.15 -4.69 -3.32
N VAL A 74 -13.85 -4.43 -3.27
CA VAL A 74 -13.02 -4.49 -2.06
C VAL A 74 -12.83 -3.08 -1.50
N ALA A 75 -12.39 -2.13 -2.34
CA ALA A 75 -12.12 -0.75 -1.98
C ALA A 75 -13.31 -0.05 -1.30
N VAL A 76 -14.53 -0.39 -1.72
CA VAL A 76 -15.75 0.18 -1.12
C VAL A 76 -15.84 -0.01 0.40
N ALA A 77 -15.21 -1.06 0.95
CA ALA A 77 -15.17 -1.27 2.39
C ALA A 77 -14.34 -0.19 3.12
N ILE A 78 -13.31 0.35 2.47
CA ILE A 78 -12.52 1.46 3.03
C ILE A 78 -13.40 2.71 3.09
N VAL A 79 -14.08 3.02 1.98
CA VAL A 79 -14.95 4.20 1.89
C VAL A 79 -16.09 4.11 2.91
N GLN A 80 -16.72 2.93 3.08
CA GLN A 80 -17.75 2.71 4.11
C GLN A 80 -17.22 2.99 5.53
N LYS A 81 -16.04 2.45 5.88
CA LYS A 81 -15.39 2.74 7.17
C LYS A 81 -15.17 4.25 7.38
N MET A 82 -14.74 4.95 6.35
CA MET A 82 -14.47 6.39 6.43
C MET A 82 -15.74 7.26 6.47
N VAL A 83 -16.85 6.77 5.95
CA VAL A 83 -18.18 7.42 6.14
C VAL A 83 -18.64 7.27 7.60
N GLU A 84 -18.41 6.09 8.20
CA GLU A 84 -18.74 5.81 9.60
C GLU A 84 -17.80 6.55 10.57
N GLU A 85 -16.50 6.59 10.24
CA GLU A 85 -15.47 7.24 11.04
C GLU A 85 -14.56 8.10 10.13
N PRO A 86 -14.89 9.39 9.93
CA PRO A 86 -14.18 10.26 8.99
C PRO A 86 -12.72 10.49 9.35
N LEU A 87 -11.84 10.33 8.34
CA LEU A 87 -10.41 10.62 8.42
C LEU A 87 -10.04 11.61 7.29
N ALA A 88 -9.71 12.84 7.65
CA ALA A 88 -9.42 13.91 6.69
C ALA A 88 -8.15 13.63 5.86
N ASN A 89 -7.23 12.84 6.41
CA ASN A 89 -5.93 12.52 5.85
C ASN A 89 -5.89 11.21 5.04
N VAL A 90 -7.04 10.68 4.57
CA VAL A 90 -7.10 9.47 3.73
C VAL A 90 -7.83 9.74 2.43
N ARG A 91 -7.31 9.19 1.32
CA ARG A 91 -8.01 9.09 0.03
C ARG A 91 -7.94 7.66 -0.50
N VAL A 92 -8.92 7.30 -1.31
CA VAL A 92 -9.06 5.95 -1.89
C VAL A 92 -9.07 6.02 -3.41
N LEU A 93 -8.22 5.21 -4.05
CA LEU A 93 -8.14 5.07 -5.50
C LEU A 93 -8.46 3.63 -5.92
N THR A 94 -9.21 3.48 -7.03
CA THR A 94 -9.39 2.18 -7.69
C THR A 94 -8.68 2.18 -9.04
N VAL A 95 -7.36 1.98 -8.99
CA VAL A 95 -6.48 2.00 -10.17
C VAL A 95 -5.56 0.79 -10.22
N ASP A 96 -5.09 0.45 -11.43
CA ASP A 96 -4.02 -0.54 -11.60
C ASP A 96 -2.68 0.11 -11.26
N ALA A 97 -2.00 -0.42 -10.25
CA ALA A 97 -0.70 0.08 -9.80
C ALA A 97 0.49 -0.27 -10.73
N LYS A 98 0.23 -0.75 -11.95
CA LYS A 98 1.29 -1.07 -12.91
C LYS A 98 2.15 0.12 -13.26
N ASP A 99 1.55 1.30 -13.34
CA ASP A 99 2.27 2.55 -13.56
C ASP A 99 1.71 3.68 -12.70
N LEU A 100 2.29 3.87 -11.53
CA LEU A 100 1.87 4.92 -10.59
C LEU A 100 2.34 6.32 -11.03
N ARG A 101 3.24 6.42 -12.03
CA ARG A 101 3.66 7.69 -12.64
C ARG A 101 2.53 8.39 -13.38
N ASP A 102 1.46 7.67 -13.71
CA ASP A 102 0.23 8.28 -14.25
C ASP A 102 -0.49 9.16 -13.21
N PHE A 103 -0.27 8.89 -11.91
CA PHE A 103 -1.01 9.51 -10.81
C PHE A 103 -0.15 10.35 -9.88
N PHE A 104 1.17 10.16 -9.88
CA PHE A 104 2.10 10.86 -8.99
C PHE A 104 3.30 11.42 -9.77
N GLU A 105 3.74 12.60 -9.40
CA GLU A 105 5.01 13.16 -9.87
C GLU A 105 6.20 12.61 -9.07
N LYS A 106 7.39 12.89 -9.58
CA LYS A 106 8.64 12.51 -8.92
C LYS A 106 8.74 13.16 -7.54
N GLY A 107 8.94 12.32 -6.52
CA GLY A 107 9.10 12.75 -5.13
C GLY A 107 7.81 13.12 -4.41
N GLU A 108 6.64 12.96 -5.05
CA GLU A 108 5.35 13.32 -4.46
C GLU A 108 4.89 12.32 -3.39
N VAL A 109 5.32 11.06 -3.48
CA VAL A 109 5.05 10.02 -2.49
C VAL A 109 6.27 9.84 -1.60
N ALA A 110 6.13 9.95 -0.29
CA ALA A 110 7.25 9.81 0.66
C ALA A 110 7.52 8.36 1.07
N ARG A 111 6.51 7.46 1.01
CA ARG A 111 6.67 6.04 1.38
C ARG A 111 5.64 5.14 0.70
N VAL A 112 6.06 3.90 0.36
CA VAL A 112 5.19 2.86 -0.20
C VAL A 112 5.08 1.71 0.80
N TYR A 113 3.84 1.28 1.08
CA TYR A 113 3.53 0.06 1.84
C TYR A 113 2.99 -1.02 0.92
N LEU A 114 3.52 -2.24 1.08
CA LEU A 114 3.12 -3.45 0.38
C LEU A 114 2.78 -4.52 1.41
N ASN A 115 1.51 -4.66 1.77
CA ASN A 115 1.07 -5.59 2.80
C ASN A 115 0.31 -6.76 2.19
N PHE A 116 0.80 -8.01 2.42
CA PHE A 116 0.15 -9.26 2.04
C PHE A 116 -0.30 -9.33 0.58
N SER A 117 0.50 -8.76 -0.32
CA SER A 117 0.26 -8.81 -1.75
C SER A 117 0.29 -10.25 -2.28
N ASP A 118 -0.39 -10.48 -3.41
CA ASP A 118 -0.46 -11.79 -4.05
C ASP A 118 0.92 -12.38 -4.34
N PRO A 119 1.20 -13.63 -3.91
CA PRO A 119 2.54 -14.22 -4.02
C PRO A 119 2.91 -14.69 -5.42
N TRP A 120 1.93 -14.86 -6.32
CA TRP A 120 2.15 -15.35 -7.68
C TRP A 120 3.20 -16.47 -7.75
N PRO A 121 2.90 -17.69 -7.23
CA PRO A 121 3.92 -18.72 -6.95
C PRO A 121 4.61 -19.28 -8.20
N LYS A 122 3.94 -19.20 -9.39
CA LYS A 122 4.54 -19.69 -10.64
C LYS A 122 5.55 -18.68 -11.18
N SER A 123 6.76 -19.13 -11.56
CA SER A 123 7.85 -18.27 -12.07
C SER A 123 7.42 -17.42 -13.27
N ARG A 124 6.59 -17.95 -14.18
CA ARG A 124 6.03 -17.19 -15.32
C ARG A 124 5.16 -16.01 -14.89
N HIS A 125 4.69 -15.98 -13.63
CA HIS A 125 3.87 -14.90 -13.08
C HIS A 125 4.68 -13.95 -12.18
N ALA A 126 6.00 -14.13 -12.03
CA ALA A 126 6.85 -13.31 -11.16
C ALA A 126 6.72 -11.79 -11.47
N LYS A 127 6.50 -11.44 -12.75
CA LYS A 127 6.30 -10.05 -13.20
C LYS A 127 5.05 -9.38 -12.59
N ARG A 128 4.14 -10.14 -11.97
CA ARG A 128 2.92 -9.63 -11.33
C ARG A 128 3.13 -9.29 -9.85
N ARG A 129 4.25 -9.72 -9.26
CA ARG A 129 4.57 -9.41 -7.86
C ARG A 129 4.84 -7.93 -7.71
N LEU A 130 4.27 -7.30 -6.71
CA LEU A 130 4.46 -5.85 -6.45
C LEU A 130 5.91 -5.49 -6.09
N THR A 131 6.74 -6.48 -5.78
CA THR A 131 8.18 -6.33 -5.56
C THR A 131 9.04 -6.68 -6.79
N TYR A 132 8.42 -6.90 -7.96
CA TYR A 132 9.18 -7.14 -9.19
C TYR A 132 9.83 -5.86 -9.70
N LYS A 133 10.96 -5.99 -10.40
CA LYS A 133 11.81 -4.86 -10.84
C LYS A 133 11.06 -3.73 -11.57
N THR A 134 9.99 -4.05 -12.35
CA THR A 134 9.21 -3.01 -13.05
C THR A 134 8.37 -2.17 -12.09
N PHE A 135 7.84 -2.77 -11.03
CA PHE A 135 7.16 -2.05 -9.96
C PHE A 135 8.15 -1.24 -9.13
N LEU A 136 9.33 -1.82 -8.79
CA LEU A 136 10.37 -1.09 -8.07
C LEU A 136 10.80 0.17 -8.82
N ALA A 137 10.96 0.10 -10.15
CA ALA A 137 11.27 1.27 -10.98
C ALA A 137 10.15 2.33 -10.91
N THR A 138 8.88 1.91 -10.96
CA THR A 138 7.75 2.84 -10.84
C THR A 138 7.72 3.51 -9.46
N TYR A 139 8.02 2.77 -8.38
CA TYR A 139 8.08 3.35 -7.03
C TYR A 139 9.28 4.31 -6.89
N GLU A 140 10.46 3.97 -7.46
CA GLU A 140 11.62 4.86 -7.46
C GLU A 140 11.31 6.21 -8.13
N ASP A 141 10.55 6.19 -9.22
CA ASP A 141 10.20 7.40 -9.97
C ASP A 141 9.24 8.34 -9.21
N ILE A 142 8.38 7.81 -8.32
CA ILE A 142 7.43 8.63 -7.56
C ILE A 142 7.92 8.97 -6.15
N LEU A 143 8.96 8.28 -5.66
CA LEU A 143 9.58 8.51 -4.36
C LEU A 143 10.68 9.58 -4.45
N PRO A 144 11.03 10.26 -3.34
CA PRO A 144 12.20 11.13 -3.26
C PRO A 144 13.48 10.29 -3.27
N GLU A 145 14.63 10.96 -3.37
CA GLU A 145 15.92 10.31 -3.08
C GLU A 145 15.86 9.63 -1.71
N LYS A 146 16.36 8.39 -1.62
CA LYS A 146 16.26 7.57 -0.41
C LYS A 146 14.82 7.29 0.06
N GLY A 147 13.87 7.28 -0.87
CA GLY A 147 12.51 6.86 -0.60
C GLY A 147 12.42 5.42 -0.13
N GLN A 148 11.42 5.08 0.67
CA GLN A 148 11.32 3.79 1.35
C GLN A 148 10.15 2.94 0.87
N ILE A 149 10.38 1.62 0.84
CA ILE A 149 9.34 0.61 0.72
C ILE A 149 9.31 -0.22 2.00
N HIS A 150 8.12 -0.32 2.61
CA HIS A 150 7.85 -1.26 3.69
C HIS A 150 7.04 -2.43 3.15
N PHE A 151 7.56 -3.64 3.32
CA PHE A 151 6.95 -4.86 2.79
C PHE A 151 6.66 -5.86 3.91
N LYS A 152 5.43 -6.40 3.94
CA LYS A 152 4.97 -7.36 4.94
C LYS A 152 4.21 -8.51 4.27
N THR A 153 4.49 -9.77 4.67
CA THR A 153 3.84 -10.96 4.12
C THR A 153 3.99 -12.16 5.07
N ASP A 154 3.02 -13.09 5.03
CA ASP A 154 3.10 -14.43 5.65
C ASP A 154 3.75 -15.46 4.72
N ASN A 155 3.94 -15.12 3.43
CA ASN A 155 4.46 -16.02 2.44
C ASN A 155 5.98 -15.97 2.35
N ARG A 156 6.65 -16.98 2.95
CA ARG A 156 8.11 -17.07 2.98
C ARG A 156 8.74 -17.00 1.58
N LYS A 157 8.19 -17.72 0.60
CA LYS A 157 8.75 -17.72 -0.77
C LYS A 157 8.65 -16.37 -1.45
N LEU A 158 7.56 -15.64 -1.21
CA LEU A 158 7.43 -14.27 -1.69
C LEU A 158 8.44 -13.37 -0.99
N PHE A 159 8.61 -13.50 0.33
CA PHE A 159 9.59 -12.72 1.10
C PHE A 159 11.02 -12.92 0.59
N GLU A 160 11.46 -14.19 0.48
CA GLU A 160 12.79 -14.54 -0.06
C GLU A 160 13.00 -13.99 -1.49
N SER A 161 12.00 -14.13 -2.36
CA SER A 161 12.04 -13.60 -3.72
C SER A 161 12.09 -12.08 -3.75
N SER A 162 11.35 -11.40 -2.87
CA SER A 162 11.33 -9.94 -2.76
C SER A 162 12.66 -9.40 -2.26
N LEU A 163 13.23 -10.04 -1.23
CA LEU A 163 14.56 -9.72 -0.72
C LEU A 163 15.61 -9.77 -1.84
N MET A 164 15.63 -10.86 -2.62
CA MET A 164 16.56 -10.99 -3.74
C MET A 164 16.32 -9.94 -4.84
N THR A 165 15.07 -9.64 -5.16
CA THR A 165 14.75 -8.67 -6.22
C THR A 165 15.15 -7.25 -5.80
N MET A 166 14.82 -6.84 -4.57
CA MET A 166 15.18 -5.53 -4.01
C MET A 166 16.70 -5.38 -3.86
N SER A 167 17.40 -6.43 -3.37
CA SER A 167 18.86 -6.44 -3.29
C SER A 167 19.51 -6.31 -4.67
N ALA A 168 19.04 -7.06 -5.66
CA ALA A 168 19.56 -6.97 -7.04
C ALA A 168 19.21 -5.62 -7.70
N TYR A 169 18.16 -4.95 -7.25
CA TYR A 169 17.81 -3.60 -7.69
C TYR A 169 18.73 -2.52 -7.11
N GLY A 170 19.48 -2.85 -6.04
CA GLY A 170 20.42 -1.95 -5.36
C GLY A 170 19.81 -1.22 -4.16
N MET A 171 18.75 -1.75 -3.56
CA MET A 171 18.17 -1.19 -2.34
C MET A 171 18.96 -1.62 -1.09
N THR A 172 19.02 -0.76 -0.09
CA THR A 172 19.52 -1.06 1.25
C THR A 172 18.37 -1.49 2.15
N PHE A 173 18.61 -2.51 2.99
CA PHE A 173 17.63 -2.95 3.98
C PHE A 173 17.93 -2.29 5.32
N ASP A 174 17.04 -1.41 5.77
CA ASP A 174 17.21 -0.66 7.01
C ASP A 174 16.77 -1.49 8.22
N TRP A 175 15.75 -2.34 8.02
CA TRP A 175 15.20 -3.21 9.05
C TRP A 175 14.57 -4.47 8.46
N MET A 176 14.61 -5.57 9.22
CA MET A 176 14.02 -6.85 8.82
C MET A 176 13.62 -7.70 10.02
N SER A 177 12.47 -8.38 9.92
CA SER A 177 12.05 -9.43 10.84
C SER A 177 11.57 -10.66 10.07
N LEU A 178 11.97 -11.82 10.52
CA LEU A 178 11.50 -13.12 10.02
C LEU A 178 10.34 -13.68 10.84
N ASP A 179 10.03 -13.04 11.96
CA ASP A 179 8.85 -13.28 12.78
C ASP A 179 8.50 -11.97 13.50
N LEU A 180 7.65 -11.17 12.85
CA LEU A 180 7.30 -9.83 13.31
C LEU A 180 6.68 -9.86 14.72
N HIS A 181 5.86 -10.86 15.00
CA HIS A 181 5.10 -10.93 16.25
C HIS A 181 5.90 -11.50 17.43
N ALA A 182 7.07 -12.13 17.19
CA ALA A 182 7.97 -12.54 18.27
C ALA A 182 8.54 -11.33 19.03
N ASN A 183 8.73 -10.18 18.33
CA ASN A 183 9.16 -8.90 18.91
C ASN A 183 8.44 -7.77 18.17
N GLU A 184 7.11 -7.72 18.31
CA GLU A 184 6.28 -6.77 17.58
C GLU A 184 6.57 -5.33 18.00
N PRO A 185 6.93 -4.44 17.05
CA PRO A 185 7.09 -3.03 17.36
C PRO A 185 5.75 -2.41 17.81
N GLU A 186 5.79 -1.52 18.81
CA GLU A 186 4.59 -0.84 19.34
C GLU A 186 3.79 -0.08 18.26
N ASN A 187 4.46 0.38 17.22
CA ASN A 187 3.86 1.10 16.11
C ASN A 187 3.42 0.19 14.95
N ASN A 188 3.40 -1.14 15.12
CA ASN A 188 2.89 -2.02 14.09
C ASN A 188 1.36 -1.95 14.02
N ILE A 189 0.84 -1.50 12.90
CA ILE A 189 -0.59 -1.59 12.59
C ILE A 189 -0.82 -2.88 11.83
N ARG A 190 -1.69 -3.74 12.38
CA ARG A 190 -2.02 -5.03 11.77
C ARG A 190 -3.11 -4.87 10.71
N THR A 191 -2.96 -5.61 9.61
CA THR A 191 -4.03 -5.77 8.62
C THR A 191 -5.07 -6.80 9.09
N GLU A 192 -6.27 -6.82 8.48
CA GLU A 192 -7.25 -7.89 8.74
C GLU A 192 -6.69 -9.27 8.39
N TYR A 193 -5.80 -9.31 7.38
CA TYR A 193 -5.13 -10.54 6.97
C TYR A 193 -4.10 -10.99 8.00
N GLU A 194 -3.29 -10.07 8.50
CA GLU A 194 -2.28 -10.30 9.53
C GLU A 194 -2.89 -10.85 10.82
N GLU A 195 -3.96 -10.23 11.33
CA GLU A 195 -4.67 -10.71 12.51
C GLU A 195 -5.13 -12.16 12.37
N ARG A 196 -5.68 -12.48 11.21
CA ARG A 196 -6.18 -13.83 10.93
C ARG A 196 -5.05 -14.87 10.88
N PHE A 197 -3.92 -14.59 10.25
CA PHE A 197 -2.87 -15.59 10.02
C PHE A 197 -1.90 -15.68 11.19
N SER A 198 -1.66 -14.59 11.90
CA SER A 198 -0.90 -14.64 13.16
C SER A 198 -1.62 -15.44 14.23
N ALA A 199 -2.94 -15.32 14.32
CA ALA A 199 -3.76 -16.14 15.23
C ALA A 199 -3.67 -17.66 14.92
N LEU A 200 -3.26 -18.04 13.70
CA LEU A 200 -3.00 -19.43 13.32
C LEU A 200 -1.53 -19.85 13.57
N GLY A 201 -0.73 -19.01 14.22
CA GLY A 201 0.68 -19.27 14.52
C GLY A 201 1.60 -19.17 13.30
N GLN A 202 1.17 -18.53 12.22
CA GLN A 202 2.03 -18.30 11.06
C GLN A 202 2.93 -17.10 11.29
N PRO A 203 4.25 -17.22 11.07
CA PRO A 203 5.16 -16.09 11.19
C PRO A 203 4.86 -15.04 10.11
N ILE A 204 4.96 -13.79 10.49
CA ILE A 204 4.85 -12.66 9.58
C ILE A 204 6.26 -12.11 9.31
N TYR A 205 6.62 -12.05 8.04
CA TYR A 205 7.88 -11.49 7.56
C TYR A 205 7.67 -10.02 7.23
N ARG A 206 8.58 -9.15 7.70
CA ARG A 206 8.59 -7.73 7.35
C ARG A 206 9.98 -7.27 7.00
N MET A 207 10.12 -6.37 6.03
CA MET A 207 11.34 -5.63 5.75
C MET A 207 11.03 -4.19 5.35
N GLU A 208 11.98 -3.31 5.66
CA GLU A 208 12.01 -1.91 5.28
C GLU A 208 13.26 -1.69 4.44
N ALA A 209 13.07 -1.15 3.26
CA ALA A 209 14.14 -0.97 2.28
C ALA A 209 14.12 0.43 1.68
N THR A 210 15.31 1.00 1.52
CA THR A 210 15.55 2.36 1.00
C THR A 210 16.25 2.28 -0.34
N TYR A 211 15.84 3.12 -1.29
CA TYR A 211 16.58 3.35 -2.53
C TYR A 211 17.91 4.05 -2.25
N THR A 212 19.00 3.60 -2.90
CA THR A 212 20.36 4.12 -2.65
C THR A 212 20.78 5.21 -3.63
N LYS A 213 19.93 5.52 -4.59
CA LYS A 213 20.19 6.55 -5.62
C LYS A 213 19.32 7.76 -5.39
#